data_3249043ef72376257aab4a9be2004fc0
#
_entry.id   3249043ef72376257aab4a9be2004fc0
#
_cell.length_a   1.000
_cell.length_b   1.000
_cell.length_c   1.000
_cell.angle_alpha   90.00
_cell.angle_beta   90.00
_cell.angle_gamma   90.00
#
_symmetry.space_group_name_H-M   'P 1'
#
loop_
_entity.id
_entity.type
_entity.pdbx_description
1 polymer ?
#
loop_
_entity_poly.entity_id
_entity_poly.type
_entity_poly.pdbx_seq_one_letter_code
_entity_poly.pdbx_strand_id
1 'polypeptide(L)'
;PSVVARELRCFKDSGSLLRHGAPNRSRRFGYYRNDYRPPPPNNYRRAPPALPNMEGERMLWSIMGANAFVFACWHALDPRLMQQNFLVSEESVYAGRVHTIVTSAFSHYNLGHLGANMLALYYFGRNLSRMFGPKYLLNLYLAGGVAASVTHVAWCRWERERRQSRRRGFISQRAGRWMENTA
;
A
#
# COMPACT_ATOMS: atom_id res chain seq x y z
N PRO A 1 -6.45 -13.62 -23.37
CA PRO A 1 -7.31 -12.94 -22.38
C PRO A 1 -6.50 -12.66 -21.13
N SER A 2 -6.27 -11.37 -20.85
CA SER A 2 -5.45 -10.89 -19.74
C SER A 2 -6.08 -11.27 -18.39
N VAL A 3 -5.27 -11.46 -17.38
CA VAL A 3 -5.64 -11.77 -15.98
C VAL A 3 -6.71 -10.79 -15.46
N VAL A 4 -6.67 -9.54 -15.89
CA VAL A 4 -7.64 -8.48 -15.56
C VAL A 4 -9.06 -8.81 -16.06
N ALA A 5 -9.20 -9.50 -17.19
CA ALA A 5 -10.52 -9.86 -17.72
C ALA A 5 -11.18 -11.06 -16.98
N ARG A 6 -10.44 -11.78 -16.16
CA ARG A 6 -10.95 -12.89 -15.35
C ARG A 6 -11.49 -12.42 -14.00
N GLU A 7 -10.89 -11.39 -13.41
CA GLU A 7 -11.31 -10.81 -12.14
C GLU A 7 -12.62 -10.00 -12.24
N LEU A 8 -12.85 -9.34 -13.38
CA LEU A 8 -14.07 -8.57 -13.61
C LEU A 8 -15.33 -9.42 -13.80
N ARG A 9 -15.22 -10.72 -14.06
CA ARG A 9 -16.38 -11.62 -14.18
C ARG A 9 -16.92 -12.09 -12.84
N CYS A 10 -16.08 -12.22 -11.82
CA CYS A 10 -16.53 -12.61 -10.47
C CYS A 10 -17.39 -11.55 -9.77
N PHE A 11 -17.30 -10.29 -10.20
CA PHE A 11 -18.06 -9.20 -9.55
C PHE A 11 -19.48 -9.02 -10.11
N LYS A 12 -19.79 -9.61 -11.27
CA LYS A 12 -21.09 -9.43 -11.95
C LYS A 12 -22.18 -10.39 -11.48
N ASP A 13 -21.83 -11.50 -10.85
CA ASP A 13 -22.79 -12.55 -10.48
C ASP A 13 -23.34 -12.45 -9.03
N SER A 14 -22.88 -11.46 -8.25
CA SER A 14 -23.33 -11.27 -6.85
C SER A 14 -24.58 -10.40 -6.68
N GLY A 15 -25.17 -9.93 -7.78
CA GLY A 15 -26.29 -8.96 -7.77
C GLY A 15 -27.72 -9.51 -7.77
N SER A 16 -27.92 -10.83 -7.77
CA SER A 16 -29.27 -11.40 -8.05
C SER A 16 -29.98 -12.13 -6.91
N LEU A 17 -29.57 -12.00 -5.64
CA LEU A 17 -30.13 -12.78 -4.52
C LEU A 17 -30.90 -11.96 -3.46
N LEU A 18 -31.51 -10.83 -3.80
CA LEU A 18 -32.41 -10.12 -2.86
C LEU A 18 -33.76 -9.79 -3.49
N ARG A 19 -34.57 -10.82 -3.78
CA ARG A 19 -36.03 -10.70 -3.93
C ARG A 19 -36.70 -11.82 -3.17
N HIS A 20 -36.92 -11.63 -1.89
CA HIS A 20 -37.94 -12.41 -1.17
C HIS A 20 -38.94 -11.46 -0.49
N GLY A 21 -40.18 -11.75 -0.78
CA GLY A 21 -41.37 -10.97 -0.50
C GLY A 21 -41.60 -10.71 0.99
N ALA A 22 -42.16 -9.56 1.26
CA ALA A 22 -42.65 -9.17 2.57
C ALA A 22 -43.99 -9.85 2.87
N PRO A 23 -44.19 -10.48 4.04
CA PRO A 23 -45.50 -10.92 4.47
C PRO A 23 -46.35 -9.74 4.94
N ASN A 24 -47.51 -9.61 4.32
CA ASN A 24 -48.57 -8.70 4.72
C ASN A 24 -49.08 -9.11 6.12
N ARG A 25 -48.80 -8.32 7.15
CA ARG A 25 -49.44 -8.41 8.46
C ARG A 25 -50.22 -7.13 8.73
N SER A 26 -51.51 -7.17 8.41
CA SER A 26 -52.48 -6.26 8.96
C SER A 26 -52.43 -6.31 10.49
N ARG A 27 -51.84 -5.33 11.14
CA ARG A 27 -51.90 -5.17 12.60
C ARG A 27 -52.84 -4.02 12.94
N ARG A 28 -53.82 -4.37 13.77
CA ARG A 28 -54.79 -3.51 14.47
C ARG A 28 -54.14 -2.22 14.94
N PHE A 29 -54.77 -1.10 14.60
CA PHE A 29 -54.51 0.19 15.18
C PHE A 29 -54.84 0.19 16.68
N GLY A 30 -53.85 -0.03 17.53
CA GLY A 30 -53.92 0.36 18.93
C GLY A 30 -53.57 1.84 19.03
N TYR A 31 -54.47 2.62 19.59
CA TYR A 31 -54.22 4.02 19.96
C TYR A 31 -53.09 4.04 21.01
N TYR A 32 -51.87 4.21 20.58
CA TYR A 32 -50.78 4.60 21.48
C TYR A 32 -50.93 6.07 21.80
N ARG A 33 -51.28 6.35 23.04
CA ARG A 33 -51.20 7.67 23.65
C ARG A 33 -49.76 8.15 23.43
N ASN A 34 -49.56 9.17 22.64
CA ASN A 34 -48.25 9.79 22.34
C ASN A 34 -47.77 10.51 23.60
N ASP A 35 -47.21 9.80 24.55
CA ASP A 35 -46.39 10.41 25.60
C ASP A 35 -45.03 10.82 25.03
N TYR A 36 -45.06 11.70 24.00
CA TYR A 36 -43.86 12.33 23.49
C TYR A 36 -43.32 13.24 24.57
N ARG A 37 -42.41 12.70 25.38
CA ARG A 37 -41.53 13.50 26.23
C ARG A 37 -40.42 13.98 25.34
N PRO A 38 -40.32 15.28 24.98
CA PRO A 38 -39.21 15.77 24.19
C PRO A 38 -37.91 15.40 24.91
N PRO A 39 -36.86 14.93 24.20
CA PRO A 39 -35.58 14.66 24.82
C PRO A 39 -35.11 15.92 25.54
N PRO A 40 -34.45 15.80 26.70
CA PRO A 40 -33.93 16.95 27.43
C PRO A 40 -33.06 17.78 26.49
N PRO A 41 -33.07 19.12 26.62
CA PRO A 41 -32.29 20.00 25.76
C PRO A 41 -30.85 19.50 25.75
N ASN A 42 -30.36 19.26 24.53
CA ASN A 42 -29.08 18.62 24.28
C ASN A 42 -27.95 19.57 24.74
N ASN A 43 -27.69 19.57 26.07
CA ASN A 43 -26.54 20.24 26.67
C ASN A 43 -25.24 19.48 26.38
N TYR A 44 -25.14 18.91 25.17
CA TYR A 44 -23.81 18.58 24.68
C TYR A 44 -23.09 19.93 24.51
N ARG A 45 -22.37 20.37 25.55
CA ARG A 45 -21.31 21.35 25.38
C ARG A 45 -20.54 20.85 24.17
N ARG A 46 -20.62 21.56 23.04
CA ARG A 46 -19.77 21.26 21.88
C ARG A 46 -18.38 21.15 22.45
N ALA A 47 -17.81 19.94 22.40
CA ALA A 47 -16.43 19.75 22.81
C ALA A 47 -15.64 20.86 22.13
N PRO A 48 -14.76 21.57 22.86
CA PRO A 48 -13.96 22.61 22.26
C PRO A 48 -13.31 22.03 21.00
N PRO A 49 -13.20 22.80 19.91
CA PRO A 49 -12.56 22.32 18.70
C PRO A 49 -11.21 21.71 19.10
N ALA A 50 -11.01 20.43 18.76
CA ALA A 50 -9.78 19.75 19.11
C ALA A 50 -8.61 20.62 18.62
N LEU A 51 -7.72 20.99 19.54
CA LEU A 51 -6.53 21.77 19.20
C LEU A 51 -5.84 21.09 18.00
N PRO A 52 -5.35 21.88 17.03
CA PRO A 52 -4.66 21.31 15.88
C PRO A 52 -3.53 20.41 16.40
N ASN A 53 -3.49 19.16 15.93
CA ASN A 53 -2.43 18.22 16.33
C ASN A 53 -1.12 18.63 15.64
N MET A 54 -0.49 19.66 16.19
CA MET A 54 0.72 20.28 15.66
C MET A 54 1.85 19.27 15.50
N GLU A 55 1.98 18.33 16.43
CA GLU A 55 3.02 17.29 16.36
C GLU A 55 2.75 16.29 15.23
N GLY A 56 1.49 15.90 15.04
CA GLY A 56 1.11 15.02 13.97
C GLY A 56 1.30 15.64 12.59
N GLU A 57 0.98 16.91 12.45
CA GLU A 57 1.22 17.65 11.22
C GLU A 57 2.71 17.85 10.93
N ARG A 58 3.50 18.17 11.95
CA ARG A 58 4.98 18.23 11.80
C ARG A 58 5.57 16.92 11.34
N MET A 59 5.16 15.79 11.93
CA MET A 59 5.64 14.47 11.51
C MET A 59 5.26 14.17 10.06
N LEU A 60 4.02 14.44 9.67
CA LEU A 60 3.54 14.26 8.30
C LEU A 60 4.40 15.06 7.30
N TRP A 61 4.56 16.36 7.55
CA TRP A 61 5.36 17.22 6.68
C TRP A 61 6.85 16.85 6.68
N SER A 62 7.39 16.34 7.79
CA SER A 62 8.77 15.84 7.85
C SER A 62 8.96 14.61 6.96
N ILE A 63 8.03 13.65 6.98
CA ILE A 63 8.10 12.47 6.09
C ILE A 63 7.95 12.90 4.62
N MET A 64 6.99 13.77 4.31
CA MET A 64 6.79 14.27 2.94
C MET A 64 8.02 15.06 2.44
N GLY A 65 8.59 15.91 3.29
CA GLY A 65 9.79 16.66 2.98
C GLY A 65 11.02 15.78 2.74
N ALA A 66 11.20 14.73 3.55
CA ALA A 66 12.27 13.76 3.36
C ALA A 66 12.16 13.04 1.99
N ASN A 67 10.94 12.64 1.59
CA ASN A 67 10.70 12.04 0.28
C ASN A 67 11.00 13.00 -0.87
N ALA A 68 10.54 14.24 -0.79
CA ALA A 68 10.81 15.26 -1.79
C ALA A 68 12.31 15.58 -1.86
N PHE A 69 13.00 15.65 -0.72
CA PHE A 69 14.43 15.85 -0.64
C PHE A 69 15.23 14.72 -1.32
N VAL A 70 14.92 13.46 -0.99
CA VAL A 70 15.59 12.31 -1.63
C VAL A 70 15.31 12.28 -3.13
N PHE A 71 14.09 12.62 -3.54
CA PHE A 71 13.77 12.74 -4.97
C PHE A 71 14.60 13.83 -5.66
N ALA A 72 14.78 14.98 -5.04
CA ALA A 72 15.67 16.03 -5.56
C ALA A 72 17.13 15.56 -5.63
N CYS A 73 17.61 14.82 -4.63
CA CYS A 73 18.96 14.25 -4.62
C CYS A 73 19.20 13.30 -5.81
N TRP A 74 18.19 12.54 -6.24
CA TRP A 74 18.30 11.68 -7.43
C TRP A 74 18.57 12.47 -8.73
N HIS A 75 18.20 13.75 -8.78
CA HIS A 75 18.41 14.62 -9.94
C HIS A 75 19.68 15.48 -9.82
N ALA A 76 20.18 15.66 -8.60
CA ALA A 76 21.29 16.57 -8.32
C ALA A 76 22.63 15.87 -8.05
N LEU A 77 22.59 14.60 -7.60
CA LEU A 77 23.78 13.87 -7.16
C LEU A 77 24.15 12.74 -8.16
N ASP A 78 25.37 12.20 -7.98
CA ASP A 78 25.85 11.08 -8.79
C ASP A 78 24.90 9.87 -8.67
N PRO A 79 24.38 9.34 -9.79
CA PRO A 79 23.47 8.19 -9.79
C PRO A 79 24.04 6.95 -9.09
N ARG A 80 25.36 6.73 -9.15
CA ARG A 80 26.01 5.59 -8.49
C ARG A 80 25.90 5.69 -6.97
N LEU A 81 26.12 6.89 -6.43
CA LEU A 81 26.00 7.15 -5.00
C LEU A 81 24.56 6.95 -4.53
N MET A 82 23.59 7.43 -5.30
CA MET A 82 22.17 7.25 -4.99
C MET A 82 21.75 5.79 -5.06
N GLN A 83 22.18 5.06 -6.09
CA GLN A 83 21.91 3.61 -6.21
C GLN A 83 22.48 2.82 -5.04
N GLN A 84 23.70 3.11 -4.60
CA GLN A 84 24.34 2.39 -3.50
C GLN A 84 23.65 2.60 -2.15
N ASN A 85 23.01 3.75 -1.93
CA ASN A 85 22.46 4.13 -0.63
C ASN A 85 20.93 4.15 -0.56
N PHE A 86 20.24 4.31 -1.69
CA PHE A 86 18.78 4.48 -1.75
C PHE A 86 18.05 3.48 -2.65
N LEU A 87 18.78 2.55 -3.29
CA LEU A 87 18.19 1.49 -4.07
C LEU A 87 18.39 0.14 -3.37
N VAL A 88 17.28 -0.50 -2.99
CA VAL A 88 17.32 -1.87 -2.48
C VAL A 88 17.44 -2.84 -3.64
N SER A 89 18.44 -3.71 -3.59
CA SER A 89 18.65 -4.81 -4.53
C SER A 89 19.21 -6.00 -3.80
N GLU A 90 19.10 -7.19 -4.40
CA GLU A 90 19.71 -8.40 -3.87
C GLU A 90 21.23 -8.21 -3.69
N GLU A 91 21.89 -7.58 -4.66
CA GLU A 91 23.33 -7.29 -4.62
C GLU A 91 23.71 -6.33 -3.49
N SER A 92 22.85 -5.31 -3.23
CA SER A 92 23.06 -4.38 -2.12
C SER A 92 23.01 -5.09 -0.77
N VAL A 93 22.07 -6.02 -0.59
CA VAL A 93 21.91 -6.79 0.64
C VAL A 93 23.10 -7.73 0.85
N TYR A 94 23.54 -8.46 -0.19
CA TYR A 94 24.71 -9.33 -0.10
C TYR A 94 26.01 -8.59 0.13
N ALA A 95 26.11 -7.35 -0.39
CA ALA A 95 27.25 -6.48 -0.11
C ALA A 95 27.23 -5.83 1.29
N GLY A 96 26.30 -6.25 2.16
CA GLY A 96 26.16 -5.74 3.53
C GLY A 96 25.50 -4.36 3.65
N ARG A 97 24.98 -3.79 2.55
CA ARG A 97 24.30 -2.49 2.56
C ARG A 97 22.83 -2.61 3.01
N VAL A 98 22.62 -3.17 4.21
CA VAL A 98 21.27 -3.41 4.76
C VAL A 98 20.47 -2.13 5.04
N HIS A 99 21.16 -0.98 5.18
CA HIS A 99 20.51 0.31 5.34
C HIS A 99 19.59 0.65 4.16
N THR A 100 19.89 0.11 2.97
CA THR A 100 19.06 0.33 1.76
C THR A 100 17.65 -0.21 1.91
N ILE A 101 17.41 -1.17 2.79
CA ILE A 101 16.07 -1.68 3.11
C ILE A 101 15.17 -0.58 3.68
N VAL A 102 15.75 0.33 4.47
CA VAL A 102 15.02 1.45 5.07
C VAL A 102 15.04 2.69 4.17
N THR A 103 16.21 3.04 3.63
CA THR A 103 16.38 4.28 2.84
C THR A 103 15.62 4.25 1.51
N SER A 104 15.43 3.06 0.92
CA SER A 104 14.62 2.90 -0.29
C SER A 104 13.15 3.28 -0.12
N ALA A 105 12.62 3.29 1.12
CA ALA A 105 11.27 3.76 1.40
C ALA A 105 11.05 5.25 1.03
N PHE A 106 12.12 6.02 0.98
CA PHE A 106 12.11 7.44 0.59
C PHE A 106 12.43 7.67 -0.90
N SER A 107 12.75 6.60 -1.63
CA SER A 107 13.18 6.67 -3.03
C SER A 107 12.02 6.48 -3.98
N HIS A 108 11.86 7.39 -4.94
CA HIS A 108 10.75 7.38 -5.89
C HIS A 108 11.27 7.38 -7.33
N TYR A 109 10.72 6.47 -8.16
CA TYR A 109 11.14 6.27 -9.54
C TYR A 109 10.89 7.49 -10.45
N ASN A 110 9.74 8.13 -10.28
CA ASN A 110 9.35 9.30 -11.06
C ASN A 110 8.42 10.22 -10.28
N LEU A 111 8.19 11.43 -10.82
CA LEU A 111 7.36 12.46 -10.20
C LEU A 111 5.90 12.00 -9.99
N GLY A 112 5.33 11.23 -10.92
CA GLY A 112 3.97 10.71 -10.77
C GLY A 112 3.85 9.74 -9.60
N HIS A 113 4.83 8.85 -9.43
CA HIS A 113 4.88 7.92 -8.28
C HIS A 113 5.07 8.68 -6.96
N LEU A 114 5.98 9.65 -6.91
CA LEU A 114 6.12 10.54 -5.77
C LEU A 114 4.81 11.25 -5.44
N GLY A 115 4.18 11.87 -6.44
CA GLY A 115 2.93 12.61 -6.26
C GLY A 115 1.79 11.75 -5.71
N ALA A 116 1.58 10.57 -6.27
CA ALA A 116 0.56 9.63 -5.79
C ALA A 116 0.80 9.20 -4.33
N ASN A 117 2.06 8.89 -3.98
CA ASN A 117 2.43 8.53 -2.61
C ASN A 117 2.26 9.70 -1.63
N MET A 118 2.66 10.91 -2.03
CA MET A 118 2.49 12.11 -1.18
C MET A 118 1.02 12.44 -0.99
N LEU A 119 0.19 12.26 -2.01
CA LEU A 119 -1.25 12.45 -1.91
C LEU A 119 -1.87 11.45 -0.93
N ALA A 120 -1.55 10.18 -1.07
CA ALA A 120 -2.01 9.13 -0.16
C ALA A 120 -1.53 9.40 1.29
N LEU A 121 -0.27 9.75 1.46
CA LEU A 121 0.31 10.07 2.77
C LEU A 121 -0.38 11.29 3.39
N TYR A 122 -0.69 12.32 2.62
CA TYR A 122 -1.39 13.50 3.10
C TYR A 122 -2.80 13.17 3.61
N TYR A 123 -3.60 12.46 2.81
CA TYR A 123 -4.98 12.16 3.20
C TYR A 123 -5.06 11.10 4.32
N PHE A 124 -4.38 9.99 4.17
CA PHE A 124 -4.45 8.89 5.15
C PHE A 124 -3.55 9.15 6.35
N GLY A 125 -2.33 9.64 6.14
CA GLY A 125 -1.36 9.91 7.19
C GLY A 125 -1.84 10.99 8.16
N ARG A 126 -2.51 12.02 7.68
CA ARG A 126 -3.12 13.05 8.51
C ARG A 126 -4.16 12.47 9.48
N ASN A 127 -5.03 11.60 8.97
CA ASN A 127 -6.04 10.95 9.80
C ASN A 127 -5.42 9.97 10.80
N LEU A 128 -4.48 9.14 10.37
CA LEU A 128 -3.77 8.19 11.22
C LEU A 128 -2.99 8.90 12.33
N SER A 129 -2.31 10.00 12.00
CA SER A 129 -1.57 10.79 12.98
C SER A 129 -2.49 11.44 14.02
N ARG A 130 -3.72 11.82 13.64
CA ARG A 130 -4.72 12.35 14.57
C ARG A 130 -5.30 11.27 15.49
N MET A 131 -5.53 10.06 14.96
CA MET A 131 -6.15 8.97 15.71
C MET A 131 -5.16 8.25 16.63
N PHE A 132 -3.94 7.99 16.15
CA PHE A 132 -2.97 7.12 16.81
C PHE A 132 -1.68 7.83 17.22
N GLY A 133 -1.53 9.11 16.84
CA GLY A 133 -0.39 9.93 17.14
C GLY A 133 0.74 9.89 16.12
N PRO A 134 1.70 10.84 16.21
CA PRO A 134 2.78 11.03 15.22
C PRO A 134 3.76 9.87 15.16
N LYS A 135 4.08 9.26 16.29
CA LYS A 135 5.00 8.09 16.35
C LYS A 135 4.42 6.88 15.63
N TYR A 136 3.10 6.68 15.75
CA TYR A 136 2.43 5.59 15.04
C TYR A 136 2.55 5.77 13.51
N LEU A 137 2.31 6.98 13.01
CA LEU A 137 2.46 7.30 11.59
C LEU A 137 3.87 6.99 11.09
N LEU A 138 4.90 7.43 11.82
CA LEU A 138 6.29 7.17 11.46
C LEU A 138 6.61 5.67 11.45
N ASN A 139 6.20 4.95 12.49
CA ASN A 139 6.44 3.51 12.60
C ASN A 139 5.73 2.75 11.48
N LEU A 140 4.49 3.10 11.16
CA LEU A 140 3.74 2.50 10.07
C LEU A 140 4.40 2.77 8.71
N TYR A 141 4.87 3.99 8.48
CA TYR A 141 5.59 4.36 7.26
C TYR A 141 6.88 3.54 7.09
N LEU A 142 7.70 3.47 8.13
CA LEU A 142 8.96 2.72 8.10
C LEU A 142 8.73 1.21 7.99
N ALA A 143 7.80 0.66 8.75
CA ALA A 143 7.46 -0.76 8.69
C ALA A 143 6.92 -1.16 7.30
N GLY A 144 6.06 -0.33 6.71
CA GLY A 144 5.58 -0.52 5.35
C GLY A 144 6.70 -0.50 4.31
N GLY A 145 7.63 0.46 4.43
CA GLY A 145 8.81 0.56 3.57
C GLY A 145 9.72 -0.66 3.69
N VAL A 146 10.01 -1.11 4.91
CA VAL A 146 10.80 -2.34 5.15
C VAL A 146 10.10 -3.56 4.55
N ALA A 147 8.82 -3.74 4.81
CA ALA A 147 8.05 -4.85 4.26
C ALA A 147 8.06 -4.87 2.73
N ALA A 148 7.86 -3.72 2.09
CA ALA A 148 7.93 -3.57 0.64
C ALA A 148 9.32 -3.93 0.10
N SER A 149 10.38 -3.46 0.74
CA SER A 149 11.78 -3.74 0.37
C SER A 149 12.11 -5.23 0.47
N VAL A 150 11.74 -5.87 1.56
CA VAL A 150 11.95 -7.31 1.77
C VAL A 150 11.18 -8.13 0.71
N THR A 151 9.92 -7.77 0.48
CA THR A 151 9.09 -8.43 -0.54
C THR A 151 9.69 -8.26 -1.94
N HIS A 152 10.19 -7.07 -2.26
CA HIS A 152 10.85 -6.80 -3.54
C HIS A 152 12.08 -7.68 -3.76
N VAL A 153 12.97 -7.75 -2.77
CA VAL A 153 14.19 -8.59 -2.85
C VAL A 153 13.82 -10.07 -2.99
N ALA A 154 12.86 -10.56 -2.21
CA ALA A 154 12.37 -11.94 -2.29
C ALA A 154 11.76 -12.26 -3.66
N TRP A 155 10.97 -11.32 -4.21
CA TRP A 155 10.39 -11.46 -5.55
C TRP A 155 11.45 -11.51 -6.64
N CYS A 156 12.44 -10.60 -6.62
CA CYS A 156 13.54 -10.57 -7.59
C CYS A 156 14.33 -11.87 -7.58
N ARG A 157 14.62 -12.41 -6.38
CA ARG A 157 15.30 -13.69 -6.22
C ARG A 157 14.50 -14.84 -6.82
N TRP A 158 13.22 -14.96 -6.47
CA TRP A 158 12.34 -15.99 -6.99
C TRP A 158 12.20 -15.93 -8.52
N GLU A 159 12.04 -14.75 -9.09
CA GLU A 159 11.94 -14.55 -10.55
C GLU A 159 13.27 -14.93 -11.25
N ARG A 160 14.42 -14.62 -10.66
CA ARG A 160 15.74 -15.02 -11.15
C ARG A 160 15.88 -16.55 -11.18
N GLU A 161 15.51 -17.25 -10.11
CA GLU A 161 15.54 -18.69 -10.02
C GLU A 161 14.62 -19.35 -11.08
N ARG A 162 13.42 -18.82 -11.26
CA ARG A 162 12.50 -19.28 -12.31
C ARG A 162 13.06 -19.13 -13.72
N ARG A 163 13.70 -18.00 -14.00
CA ARG A 163 14.33 -17.75 -15.32
C ARG A 163 15.49 -18.68 -15.56
N GLN A 164 16.30 -18.96 -14.55
CA GLN A 164 17.41 -19.90 -14.65
C GLN A 164 16.93 -21.33 -14.90
N SER A 165 15.92 -21.79 -14.20
CA SER A 165 15.32 -23.12 -14.39
C SER A 165 14.76 -23.29 -15.79
N ARG A 166 14.06 -22.30 -16.33
CA ARG A 166 13.57 -22.30 -17.72
C ARG A 166 14.70 -22.38 -18.75
N ARG A 167 15.79 -21.62 -18.53
CA ARG A 167 16.97 -21.66 -19.41
C ARG A 167 17.65 -23.03 -19.38
N ARG A 168 17.83 -23.63 -18.20
CA ARG A 168 18.41 -24.97 -18.08
C ARG A 168 17.57 -26.02 -18.79
N GLY A 169 16.23 -26.00 -18.63
CA GLY A 169 15.31 -26.91 -19.34
C GLY A 169 15.40 -26.79 -20.87
N PHE A 170 15.44 -25.53 -21.37
CA PHE A 170 15.56 -25.27 -22.81
C PHE A 170 16.90 -25.77 -23.38
N ILE A 171 18.02 -25.55 -22.67
CA ILE A 171 19.35 -26.02 -23.08
C ILE A 171 19.39 -27.56 -23.09
N SER A 172 18.86 -28.21 -22.06
CA SER A 172 18.80 -29.68 -21.96
C SER A 172 17.98 -30.29 -23.12
N GLN A 173 16.82 -29.74 -23.45
CA GLN A 173 16.00 -30.20 -24.56
C GLN A 173 16.70 -30.02 -25.91
N ARG A 174 17.42 -28.92 -26.08
CA ARG A 174 18.16 -28.67 -27.32
C ARG A 174 19.35 -29.62 -27.48
N ALA A 175 20.07 -29.88 -26.40
CA ALA A 175 21.18 -30.85 -26.39
C ALA A 175 20.68 -32.26 -26.69
N GLY A 176 19.55 -32.72 -26.14
CA GLY A 176 18.95 -34.02 -26.45
C GLY A 176 18.62 -34.17 -27.90
N ARG A 177 17.99 -33.18 -28.54
CA ARG A 177 17.67 -33.19 -29.96
C ARG A 177 18.90 -33.26 -30.88
N TRP A 178 20.01 -32.61 -30.48
CA TRP A 178 21.25 -32.70 -31.22
C TRP A 178 21.82 -34.14 -31.23
N MET A 179 21.77 -34.81 -30.07
CA MET A 179 22.27 -36.20 -29.96
C MET A 179 21.41 -37.20 -30.78
N GLU A 180 20.08 -36.98 -30.80
CA GLU A 180 19.17 -37.82 -31.60
C GLU A 180 19.39 -37.67 -33.12
N ASN A 181 19.76 -36.46 -33.59
CA ASN A 181 19.96 -36.19 -35.03
C ASN A 181 21.36 -36.57 -35.54
N THR A 182 22.29 -36.95 -34.65
CA THR A 182 23.68 -37.30 -34.99
C THR A 182 23.97 -38.80 -34.80
N ALA A 183 23.01 -39.58 -34.36
CA ALA A 183 23.04 -41.04 -34.26
C ALA A 183 22.37 -41.70 -35.47
#